data_540d6cbc37396f8c0ef0f556a8b21b2f
#
_entry.id   540d6cbc37396f8c0ef0f556a8b21b2f
#
_cell.length_a   1.000
_cell.length_b   1.000
_cell.length_c   1.000
_cell.angle_alpha   90.00
_cell.angle_beta   90.00
_cell.angle_gamma   90.00
#
_symmetry.space_group_name_H-M   'P 1'
#
loop_
_entity.id
_entity.type
_entity.pdbx_description
1 polymer ?
#
loop_
_entity_poly.entity_id
_entity_poly.type
_entity_poly.pdbx_seq_one_letter_code
_entity_poly.pdbx_strand_id
1 'polypeptide(L)'
;MRHFMPILAAFSLLASCNTAPDAAVTDATVRLPAVKGNPGAAYFTLHGGEKDRTLVKITSPVVGNAEMHDMKTENGMAMMVPIEGGLPVPKGATISFQSGGKHVMLYDLKPDLKAGDTINLTFEFADGSKETASAKAIAAGGEGEHSH
;
A
#
# COMPACT_ATOMS: atom_id res chain seq x y z
N MET A 1 48.46 -45.60 -26.69
CA MET A 1 48.55 -44.36 -25.87
C MET A 1 47.19 -43.68 -25.95
N ARG A 2 46.37 -43.78 -24.87
CA ARG A 2 45.00 -43.22 -24.85
C ARG A 2 45.07 -41.99 -23.98
N HIS A 3 44.84 -40.80 -24.56
CA HIS A 3 44.82 -39.55 -23.85
C HIS A 3 43.41 -39.32 -23.23
N PHE A 4 43.32 -39.37 -21.92
CA PHE A 4 42.11 -38.97 -21.18
C PHE A 4 42.18 -37.46 -21.00
N MET A 5 41.19 -36.75 -21.51
CA MET A 5 40.99 -35.32 -21.35
C MET A 5 39.93 -35.10 -20.26
N PRO A 6 40.21 -34.41 -19.15
CA PRO A 6 39.19 -34.15 -18.14
C PRO A 6 38.30 -33.00 -18.61
N ILE A 7 36.99 -33.25 -18.66
CA ILE A 7 35.97 -32.24 -18.88
C ILE A 7 35.78 -31.47 -17.58
N LEU A 8 36.20 -30.20 -17.60
CA LEU A 8 35.97 -29.27 -16.47
C LEU A 8 34.53 -28.77 -16.58
N ALA A 9 33.63 -29.30 -15.77
CA ALA A 9 32.26 -28.82 -15.65
C ALA A 9 32.25 -27.49 -14.86
N ALA A 10 32.05 -26.38 -15.55
CA ALA A 10 31.83 -25.09 -14.93
C ALA A 10 30.42 -25.03 -14.32
N PHE A 11 30.33 -25.11 -13.01
CA PHE A 11 29.08 -24.94 -12.26
C PHE A 11 28.82 -23.41 -12.15
N SER A 12 27.96 -22.90 -13.03
CA SER A 12 27.49 -21.51 -12.94
C SER A 12 26.52 -21.39 -11.77
N LEU A 13 26.96 -20.81 -10.65
CA LEU A 13 26.08 -20.38 -9.57
C LEU A 13 25.24 -19.20 -10.10
N LEU A 14 23.98 -19.47 -10.40
CA LEU A 14 22.96 -18.44 -10.53
C LEU A 14 22.72 -17.83 -9.14
N ALA A 15 23.36 -16.71 -8.87
CA ALA A 15 23.02 -15.88 -7.73
C ALA A 15 21.60 -15.36 -7.93
N SER A 16 20.61 -15.98 -7.31
CA SER A 16 19.27 -15.45 -7.16
C SER A 16 19.39 -14.21 -6.28
N CYS A 17 19.37 -13.03 -6.88
CA CYS A 17 19.18 -11.78 -6.15
C CYS A 17 17.75 -11.80 -5.57
N ASN A 18 17.62 -12.32 -4.36
CA ASN A 18 16.40 -12.17 -3.57
C ASN A 18 16.41 -10.73 -3.02
N THR A 19 16.04 -9.77 -3.86
CA THR A 19 15.77 -8.40 -3.41
C THR A 19 14.51 -8.45 -2.56
N ALA A 20 14.66 -8.33 -1.25
CA ALA A 20 13.56 -8.03 -0.35
C ALA A 20 12.78 -6.83 -0.88
N PRO A 21 11.44 -6.81 -0.79
CA PRO A 21 10.66 -5.69 -1.29
C PRO A 21 11.17 -4.40 -0.64
N ASP A 22 11.44 -3.41 -1.46
CA ASP A 22 11.98 -2.12 -1.02
C ASP A 22 11.00 -1.30 -0.16
N ALA A 23 9.74 -1.70 -0.12
CA ALA A 23 8.69 -1.24 0.76
C ALA A 23 7.65 -2.36 0.89
N ALA A 24 6.89 -2.36 1.97
CA ALA A 24 5.81 -3.33 2.17
C ALA A 24 4.57 -2.65 2.75
N VAL A 25 3.40 -3.15 2.38
CA VAL A 25 2.11 -2.72 2.92
C VAL A 25 1.44 -3.90 3.61
N THR A 26 1.04 -3.70 4.86
CA THR A 26 0.35 -4.72 5.68
C THR A 26 -0.97 -4.19 6.21
N ASP A 27 -1.83 -5.08 6.69
CA ASP A 27 -3.11 -4.77 7.36
C ASP A 27 -4.03 -3.88 6.54
N ALA A 28 -4.00 -4.04 5.21
CA ALA A 28 -4.78 -3.21 4.32
C ALA A 28 -6.27 -3.56 4.38
N THR A 29 -7.08 -2.53 4.64
CA THR A 29 -8.55 -2.62 4.63
C THR A 29 -9.14 -1.46 3.83
N VAL A 30 -10.28 -1.70 3.20
CA VAL A 30 -11.08 -0.68 2.54
C VAL A 30 -12.46 -0.65 3.21
N ARG A 31 -12.74 0.45 3.89
CA ARG A 31 -14.08 0.70 4.46
C ARG A 31 -14.99 1.24 3.36
N LEU A 32 -16.01 0.48 3.04
CA LEU A 32 -17.02 0.88 2.07
C LEU A 32 -17.95 1.96 2.67
N PRO A 33 -18.46 2.89 1.87
CA PRO A 33 -19.41 3.89 2.35
C PRO A 33 -20.76 3.24 2.71
N ALA A 34 -21.45 3.81 3.70
CA ALA A 34 -22.81 3.38 4.08
C ALA A 34 -23.83 3.63 2.97
N VAL A 35 -23.60 4.67 2.18
CA VAL A 35 -24.44 5.06 1.03
C VAL A 35 -23.62 4.97 -0.23
N LYS A 36 -24.11 4.21 -1.21
CA LYS A 36 -23.45 4.10 -2.52
C LYS A 36 -23.29 5.47 -3.17
N GLY A 37 -22.13 5.68 -3.79
CA GLY A 37 -21.77 6.95 -4.41
C GLY A 37 -21.01 7.91 -3.48
N ASN A 38 -21.03 7.67 -2.16
CA ASN A 38 -20.15 8.39 -1.24
C ASN A 38 -18.73 7.80 -1.26
N PRO A 39 -17.72 8.57 -0.85
CA PRO A 39 -16.36 8.07 -0.74
C PRO A 39 -16.22 6.97 0.31
N GLY A 40 -15.38 5.98 0.02
CA GLY A 40 -14.85 5.04 1.00
C GLY A 40 -13.52 5.50 1.57
N ALA A 41 -12.91 4.68 2.42
CA ALA A 41 -11.59 4.98 2.99
C ALA A 41 -10.72 3.73 3.01
N ALA A 42 -9.42 3.89 2.72
CA ALA A 42 -8.44 2.82 2.89
C ALA A 42 -7.51 3.12 4.07
N TYR A 43 -7.19 2.05 4.79
CA TYR A 43 -6.29 2.02 5.94
C TYR A 43 -5.28 0.90 5.75
N PHE A 44 -4.05 1.11 6.18
CA PHE A 44 -2.95 0.15 6.07
C PHE A 44 -1.76 0.59 6.89
N THR A 45 -0.79 -0.29 7.03
CA THR A 45 0.54 0.06 7.56
C THR A 45 1.55 0.01 6.42
N LEU A 46 2.27 1.10 6.21
CA LEU A 46 3.33 1.22 5.21
C LEU A 46 4.69 1.09 5.89
N HIS A 47 5.47 0.11 5.47
CA HIS A 47 6.82 -0.13 5.95
C HIS A 47 7.83 0.38 4.91
N GLY A 48 8.74 1.27 5.33
CA GLY A 48 9.86 1.72 4.52
C GLY A 48 10.87 0.60 4.33
N GLY A 49 11.43 0.50 3.13
CA GLY A 49 12.46 -0.47 2.78
C GLY A 49 13.88 0.02 3.12
N GLU A 50 14.84 -0.36 2.29
CA GLU A 50 16.27 -0.11 2.49
C GLU A 50 16.73 1.31 2.13
N LYS A 51 15.85 2.14 1.57
CA LYS A 51 16.14 3.53 1.15
C LYS A 51 14.95 4.45 1.39
N ASP A 52 15.22 5.74 1.47
CA ASP A 52 14.18 6.77 1.50
C ASP A 52 13.39 6.76 0.19
N ARG A 53 12.08 6.92 0.30
CA ARG A 53 11.14 6.99 -0.83
C ARG A 53 10.09 8.06 -0.60
N THR A 54 9.33 8.36 -1.62
CA THR A 54 8.13 9.21 -1.51
C THR A 54 6.97 8.49 -2.18
N LEU A 55 5.91 8.20 -1.42
CA LEU A 55 4.67 7.66 -1.95
C LEU A 55 3.90 8.80 -2.62
N VAL A 56 3.69 8.70 -3.93
CA VAL A 56 3.09 9.79 -4.71
C VAL A 56 1.67 9.50 -5.17
N LYS A 57 1.30 8.21 -5.28
CA LYS A 57 -0.02 7.84 -5.80
C LYS A 57 -0.46 6.48 -5.29
N ILE A 58 -1.77 6.34 -5.11
CA ILE A 58 -2.42 5.06 -4.83
C ILE A 58 -3.52 4.87 -5.88
N THR A 59 -3.61 3.68 -6.45
CA THR A 59 -4.60 3.34 -7.48
C THR A 59 -5.24 1.99 -7.20
N SER A 60 -6.40 1.75 -7.80
CA SER A 60 -7.08 0.46 -7.79
C SER A 60 -7.98 0.33 -9.01
N PRO A 61 -8.15 -0.87 -9.59
CA PRO A 61 -9.03 -1.07 -10.75
C PRO A 61 -10.52 -0.89 -10.43
N VAL A 62 -10.89 -0.79 -9.15
CA VAL A 62 -12.29 -0.63 -8.67
C VAL A 62 -12.57 0.73 -8.06
N VAL A 63 -11.63 1.67 -8.18
CA VAL A 63 -11.70 3.03 -7.62
C VAL A 63 -11.38 4.05 -8.72
N GLY A 64 -12.20 5.07 -8.88
CA GLY A 64 -11.96 6.12 -9.88
C GLY A 64 -10.84 7.07 -9.50
N ASN A 65 -10.79 7.49 -8.23
CA ASN A 65 -9.74 8.36 -7.69
C ASN A 65 -9.44 8.01 -6.23
N ALA A 66 -8.18 8.16 -5.84
CA ALA A 66 -7.72 7.98 -4.46
C ALA A 66 -6.87 9.17 -4.02
N GLU A 67 -7.15 9.72 -2.85
CA GLU A 67 -6.47 10.89 -2.30
C GLU A 67 -5.97 10.60 -0.88
N MET A 68 -4.70 10.86 -0.63
CA MET A 68 -4.11 10.75 0.70
C MET A 68 -4.44 11.99 1.52
N HIS A 69 -4.95 11.79 2.73
CA HIS A 69 -5.26 12.85 3.68
C HIS A 69 -4.59 12.59 5.03
N ASP A 70 -4.38 13.66 5.76
CA ASP A 70 -3.97 13.63 7.16
C ASP A 70 -4.99 14.37 8.03
N MET A 71 -5.05 14.01 9.29
CA MET A 71 -5.83 14.74 10.28
C MET A 71 -4.91 15.66 11.08
N LYS A 72 -5.19 16.95 11.06
CA LYS A 72 -4.49 17.96 11.87
C LYS A 72 -5.45 18.58 12.86
N THR A 73 -4.94 18.95 14.03
CA THR A 73 -5.69 19.73 15.01
C THR A 73 -5.17 21.16 14.95
N GLU A 74 -6.06 22.08 14.67
CA GLU A 74 -5.77 23.51 14.63
C GLU A 74 -6.84 24.24 15.46
N ASN A 75 -6.41 25.07 16.40
CA ASN A 75 -7.30 25.78 17.35
C ASN A 75 -8.30 24.86 18.09
N GLY A 76 -7.90 23.63 18.42
CA GLY A 76 -8.75 22.65 19.11
C GLY A 76 -9.74 21.92 18.21
N MET A 77 -9.74 22.18 16.90
CA MET A 77 -10.60 21.51 15.91
C MET A 77 -9.78 20.55 15.06
N ALA A 78 -10.30 19.33 14.85
CA ALA A 78 -9.73 18.37 13.93
C ALA A 78 -10.10 18.75 12.50
N MET A 79 -9.10 18.83 11.62
CA MET A 79 -9.24 19.18 10.22
C MET A 79 -8.60 18.10 9.35
N MET A 80 -9.31 17.67 8.31
CA MET A 80 -8.78 16.80 7.26
C MET A 80 -8.06 17.65 6.21
N VAL A 81 -6.79 17.36 5.97
CA VAL A 81 -5.97 18.09 4.99
C VAL A 81 -5.36 17.12 3.97
N PRO A 82 -5.35 17.47 2.68
CA PRO A 82 -4.73 16.62 1.68
C PRO A 82 -3.20 16.57 1.87
N ILE A 83 -2.60 15.42 1.58
CA ILE A 83 -1.15 15.25 1.51
C ILE A 83 -0.74 15.55 0.07
N GLU A 84 -0.31 16.77 -0.17
CA GLU A 84 0.14 17.23 -1.49
C GLU A 84 1.62 16.94 -1.70
N GLY A 85 2.03 16.68 -2.95
CA GLY A 85 3.43 16.45 -3.30
C GLY A 85 3.99 15.08 -2.88
N GLY A 86 3.16 14.23 -2.30
CA GLY A 86 3.52 12.89 -1.85
C GLY A 86 3.90 12.81 -0.37
N LEU A 87 3.93 11.59 0.13
CA LEU A 87 4.26 11.27 1.52
C LEU A 87 5.70 10.76 1.61
N PRO A 88 6.61 11.44 2.33
CA PRO A 88 7.94 10.90 2.60
C PRO A 88 7.87 9.61 3.41
N VAL A 89 8.59 8.59 2.94
CA VAL A 89 8.73 7.27 3.59
C VAL A 89 10.22 7.02 3.81
N PRO A 90 10.75 7.43 4.97
CA PRO A 90 12.16 7.21 5.29
C PRO A 90 12.51 5.72 5.33
N LYS A 91 13.78 5.41 5.08
CA LYS A 91 14.32 4.06 5.27
C LYS A 91 13.91 3.47 6.62
N GLY A 92 13.35 2.27 6.61
CA GLY A 92 12.95 1.53 7.81
C GLY A 92 11.80 2.16 8.61
N ALA A 93 11.14 3.21 8.11
CA ALA A 93 10.01 3.83 8.78
C ALA A 93 8.79 2.92 8.76
N THR A 94 7.94 3.08 9.77
CA THR A 94 6.59 2.50 9.81
C THR A 94 5.58 3.63 9.90
N ILE A 95 4.70 3.73 8.91
CA ILE A 95 3.68 4.77 8.81
C ILE A 95 2.31 4.13 8.82
N SER A 96 1.50 4.46 9.81
CA SER A 96 0.13 3.94 9.94
C SER A 96 -0.88 4.87 9.30
N PHE A 97 -1.71 4.32 8.44
CA PHE A 97 -2.95 4.92 7.94
C PHE A 97 -4.11 4.29 8.71
N GLN A 98 -4.76 5.08 9.55
CA GLN A 98 -5.78 4.59 10.47
C GLN A 98 -6.88 5.63 10.68
N SER A 99 -8.04 5.18 11.16
CA SER A 99 -9.15 6.07 11.49
C SER A 99 -8.72 7.13 12.50
N GLY A 100 -9.04 8.40 12.24
CA GLY A 100 -8.61 9.53 13.06
C GLY A 100 -7.19 10.05 12.78
N GLY A 101 -6.46 9.41 11.88
CA GLY A 101 -5.13 9.83 11.43
C GLY A 101 -5.04 9.91 9.92
N LYS A 102 -3.87 9.57 9.38
CA LYS A 102 -3.69 9.44 7.93
C LYS A 102 -4.64 8.40 7.37
N HIS A 103 -5.24 8.70 6.23
CA HIS A 103 -6.15 7.81 5.52
C HIS A 103 -6.16 8.13 4.02
N VAL A 104 -6.70 7.21 3.24
CA VAL A 104 -6.89 7.42 1.79
C VAL A 104 -8.37 7.47 1.52
N MET A 105 -8.85 8.59 1.00
CA MET A 105 -10.21 8.72 0.50
C MET A 105 -10.31 8.07 -0.87
N LEU A 106 -11.31 7.22 -1.04
CA LEU A 106 -11.56 6.47 -2.27
C LEU A 106 -12.87 6.96 -2.91
N TYR A 107 -12.77 7.58 -4.06
CA TYR A 107 -13.89 8.13 -4.81
C TYR A 107 -14.28 7.21 -5.96
N ASP A 108 -15.53 7.27 -6.37
CA ASP A 108 -16.08 6.52 -7.51
C ASP A 108 -15.79 5.01 -7.41
N LEU A 109 -16.07 4.44 -6.23
CA LEU A 109 -16.00 2.99 -6.04
C LEU A 109 -17.04 2.28 -6.91
N LYS A 110 -16.66 1.14 -7.49
CA LYS A 110 -17.59 0.30 -8.24
C LYS A 110 -18.78 -0.08 -7.36
N PRO A 111 -20.03 0.06 -7.86
CA PRO A 111 -21.25 -0.07 -7.05
C PRO A 111 -21.56 -1.50 -6.61
N ASP A 112 -20.90 -2.50 -7.18
CA ASP A 112 -21.07 -3.94 -6.87
C ASP A 112 -20.14 -4.43 -5.75
N LEU A 113 -19.24 -3.59 -5.25
CA LEU A 113 -18.38 -3.92 -4.11
C LEU A 113 -19.17 -4.19 -2.84
N LYS A 114 -18.77 -5.22 -2.10
CA LYS A 114 -19.38 -5.67 -0.85
C LYS A 114 -18.33 -5.95 0.21
N ALA A 115 -18.75 -5.89 1.47
CA ALA A 115 -17.94 -6.36 2.58
C ALA A 115 -17.55 -7.83 2.37
N GLY A 116 -16.26 -8.15 2.59
CA GLY A 116 -15.67 -9.45 2.33
C GLY A 116 -14.92 -9.54 1.00
N ASP A 117 -15.16 -8.62 0.05
CA ASP A 117 -14.41 -8.59 -1.21
C ASP A 117 -12.93 -8.26 -0.95
N THR A 118 -12.07 -8.72 -1.87
CA THR A 118 -10.66 -8.35 -1.89
C THR A 118 -10.43 -7.26 -2.94
N ILE A 119 -9.80 -6.17 -2.53
CA ILE A 119 -9.49 -5.01 -3.36
C ILE A 119 -7.99 -4.86 -3.45
N ASN A 120 -7.44 -4.87 -4.65
CA ASN A 120 -6.01 -4.62 -4.86
C ASN A 120 -5.75 -3.12 -4.91
N LEU A 121 -4.84 -2.66 -4.05
CA LEU A 121 -4.33 -1.29 -4.02
C LEU A 121 -2.90 -1.30 -4.55
N THR A 122 -2.59 -0.43 -5.49
CA THR A 122 -1.23 -0.23 -6.02
C THR A 122 -0.69 1.10 -5.54
N PHE A 123 0.46 1.04 -4.90
CA PHE A 123 1.20 2.17 -4.33
C PHE A 123 2.34 2.52 -5.26
N GLU A 124 2.37 3.74 -5.78
CA GLU A 124 3.41 4.22 -6.67
C GLU A 124 4.32 5.20 -5.94
N PHE A 125 5.62 4.99 -6.06
CA PHE A 125 6.64 5.85 -5.46
C PHE A 125 7.28 6.76 -6.51
N ALA A 126 7.86 7.88 -6.06
CA ALA A 126 8.48 8.88 -6.94
C ALA A 126 9.64 8.33 -7.79
N ASP A 127 10.29 7.26 -7.36
CA ASP A 127 11.34 6.56 -8.11
C ASP A 127 10.80 5.63 -9.21
N GLY A 128 9.49 5.58 -9.40
CA GLY A 128 8.80 4.73 -10.37
C GLY A 128 8.51 3.31 -9.89
N SER A 129 8.98 2.93 -8.70
CA SER A 129 8.67 1.62 -8.14
C SER A 129 7.21 1.54 -7.69
N LYS A 130 6.66 0.33 -7.68
CA LYS A 130 5.27 0.04 -7.30
C LYS A 130 5.22 -1.13 -6.35
N GLU A 131 4.32 -1.03 -5.38
CA GLU A 131 3.94 -2.09 -4.47
C GLU A 131 2.45 -2.35 -4.60
N THR A 132 2.03 -3.60 -4.54
CA THR A 132 0.60 -3.96 -4.58
C THR A 132 0.24 -4.74 -3.33
N ALA A 133 -0.80 -4.30 -2.64
CA ALA A 133 -1.36 -4.98 -1.49
C ALA A 133 -2.84 -5.32 -1.69
N SER A 134 -3.24 -6.47 -1.19
CA SER A 134 -4.63 -6.89 -1.14
C SER A 134 -5.28 -6.36 0.12
N ALA A 135 -6.31 -5.54 -0.02
CA ALA A 135 -7.09 -4.99 1.06
C ALA A 135 -8.43 -5.73 1.19
N LYS A 136 -8.87 -6.00 2.41
CA LYS A 136 -10.18 -6.55 2.68
C LYS A 136 -11.22 -5.44 2.72
N ALA A 137 -12.30 -5.57 1.97
CA ALA A 137 -13.44 -4.67 2.05
C ALA A 137 -14.24 -4.94 3.33
N ILE A 138 -14.50 -3.89 4.10
CA ILE A 138 -15.33 -3.92 5.32
C ILE A 138 -16.50 -2.96 5.20
N ALA A 139 -17.59 -3.25 5.92
CA ALA A 139 -18.78 -2.38 5.94
C ALA A 139 -18.49 -1.05 6.65
N ALA A 140 -19.32 -0.04 6.40
CA ALA A 140 -19.19 1.32 6.93
C ALA A 140 -19.03 1.42 8.46
N GLY A 141 -19.59 0.51 9.24
CA GLY A 141 -19.46 0.44 10.70
C GLY A 141 -18.44 -0.61 11.18
N GLY A 142 -17.77 -1.30 10.25
CA GLY A 142 -16.80 -2.34 10.59
C GLY A 142 -15.50 -1.76 11.07
N GLU A 143 -15.00 -2.25 12.21
CA GLU A 143 -13.62 -2.06 12.62
C GLU A 143 -12.78 -3.15 11.94
N GLY A 144 -11.70 -2.77 11.27
CA GLY A 144 -10.71 -3.74 10.83
C GLY A 144 -10.11 -4.42 12.07
N GLU A 145 -10.22 -5.74 12.14
CA GLU A 145 -9.54 -6.49 13.19
C GLU A 145 -8.03 -6.25 13.05
N HIS A 146 -7.50 -5.43 13.92
CA HIS A 146 -6.07 -5.38 14.17
C HIS A 146 -5.71 -6.62 14.99
N SER A 147 -5.25 -7.67 14.31
CA SER A 147 -4.64 -8.79 15.02
C SER A 147 -3.33 -8.28 15.65
N HIS A 148 -3.30 -8.34 16.97
CA HIS A 148 -2.10 -8.11 17.80
C HIS A 148 -1.06 -9.20 17.58
#